data_6734d919367a71fe36d3a3137ead3b20
#
_entry.id   6734d919367a71fe36d3a3137ead3b20
#
_cell.length_a   1.000
_cell.length_b   1.000
_cell.length_c   1.000
_cell.angle_alpha   90.00
_cell.angle_beta   90.00
_cell.angle_gamma   90.00
#
_symmetry.space_group_name_H-M   'P 1'
#
loop_
_entity.id
_entity.type
_entity.pdbx_description
1 polymer ?
#
loop_
_entity_poly.entity_id
_entity_poly.type
_entity_poly.pdbx_seq_one_letter_code
_entity_poly.pdbx_strand_id
1 'polypeptide(L)'
;GADGPRALDGGARFGYTEGREEAGALKIDVTLDPALEELLVKVLSPGETEELRALLARLEEPERLTLFREGTAVPLDPGEVLRFYGEDKEVRAQALGGEIYTVRLRLYELEERLDRKAFVRVSHSEIVNWKRVTALDLSLSGTIRVTLEGGVVTYVSRRYVKKIKEVLGI
;
A
#
# COMPACT_ATOMS: atom_id res chain seq x y z
N GLY A 1 -2.61 -27.86 36.99
CA GLY A 1 -2.91 -28.02 35.60
C GLY A 1 -3.12 -26.69 34.92
N ALA A 2 -2.15 -26.20 34.18
CA ALA A 2 -2.31 -24.98 33.39
C ALA A 2 -3.12 -25.35 32.16
N ASP A 3 -4.40 -25.02 32.15
CA ASP A 3 -5.19 -25.00 30.92
C ASP A 3 -4.74 -23.80 30.08
N GLY A 4 -3.88 -24.06 29.12
CA GLY A 4 -3.59 -23.10 28.05
C GLY A 4 -4.85 -22.90 27.21
N PRO A 5 -5.05 -21.72 26.63
CA PRO A 5 -6.23 -21.47 25.82
C PRO A 5 -6.33 -22.51 24.69
N ARG A 6 -7.42 -23.27 24.69
CA ARG A 6 -7.75 -24.20 23.62
C ARG A 6 -7.86 -23.45 22.33
N ALA A 7 -7.11 -23.89 21.31
CA ALA A 7 -7.30 -23.44 19.95
C ALA A 7 -8.75 -23.70 19.54
N LEU A 8 -9.52 -22.64 19.30
CA LEU A 8 -10.85 -22.75 18.71
C LEU A 8 -10.69 -23.17 17.26
N ASP A 9 -11.42 -24.22 16.90
CA ASP A 9 -11.59 -24.87 15.63
C ASP A 9 -10.78 -24.32 14.44
N GLY A 10 -9.80 -25.08 13.97
CA GLY A 10 -9.20 -24.97 12.65
C GLY A 10 -8.01 -24.05 12.48
N GLY A 11 -7.55 -23.39 13.52
CA GLY A 11 -6.34 -22.54 13.44
C GLY A 11 -5.05 -23.34 13.70
N ALA A 12 -4.11 -23.32 12.75
CA ALA A 12 -2.76 -23.81 12.99
C ALA A 12 -1.95 -22.71 13.69
N ARG A 13 -1.38 -23.05 14.88
CA ARG A 13 -0.45 -22.18 15.58
C ARG A 13 0.98 -22.50 15.16
N PHE A 14 1.69 -21.50 14.66
CA PHE A 14 3.13 -21.58 14.43
C PHE A 14 3.82 -20.61 15.41
N GLY A 15 4.53 -21.16 16.40
CA GLY A 15 5.40 -20.40 17.27
C GLY A 15 6.78 -20.30 16.64
N TYR A 16 7.25 -19.08 16.39
CA TYR A 16 8.62 -18.82 15.98
C TYR A 16 9.38 -18.23 17.16
N THR A 17 10.29 -18.99 17.73
CA THR A 17 11.26 -18.49 18.69
C THR A 17 12.62 -18.42 18.00
N GLU A 18 13.06 -17.25 17.61
CA GLU A 18 14.48 -17.02 17.38
C GLU A 18 15.22 -17.07 18.71
N GLY A 19 15.99 -18.12 18.89
CA GLY A 19 16.70 -18.36 20.13
C GLY A 19 17.85 -17.39 20.32
N ARG A 20 17.61 -16.36 21.09
CA ARG A 20 18.54 -15.72 22.02
C ARG A 20 17.71 -15.17 23.18
N GLU A 21 17.86 -15.78 24.33
CA GLU A 21 17.36 -15.22 25.59
C GLU A 21 18.20 -13.99 25.98
N GLU A 22 17.95 -12.87 25.27
CA GLU A 22 18.31 -11.57 25.80
C GLU A 22 17.04 -10.94 26.37
N ALA A 23 17.13 -10.36 27.57
CA ALA A 23 16.05 -9.61 28.19
C ALA A 23 15.53 -8.55 27.18
N GLY A 24 14.30 -8.68 26.69
CA GLY A 24 13.72 -7.80 25.69
C GLY A 24 13.54 -8.41 24.27
N ALA A 25 13.76 -9.73 24.12
CA ALA A 25 13.51 -10.40 22.84
C ALA A 25 12.01 -10.43 22.52
N LEU A 26 11.64 -9.89 21.35
CA LEU A 26 10.28 -9.96 20.81
C LEU A 26 9.90 -11.42 20.55
N LYS A 27 8.80 -11.87 21.13
CA LYS A 27 8.23 -13.18 20.83
C LYS A 27 7.17 -13.01 19.75
N ILE A 28 7.28 -13.82 18.68
CA ILE A 28 6.32 -13.81 17.58
C ILE A 28 5.50 -15.10 17.64
N ASP A 29 4.20 -14.96 17.78
CA ASP A 29 3.23 -16.05 17.71
C ASP A 29 2.30 -15.79 16.52
N VAL A 30 2.24 -16.72 15.59
CA VAL A 30 1.42 -16.60 14.39
C VAL A 30 0.29 -17.60 14.44
N THR A 31 -0.94 -17.12 14.38
CA THR A 31 -2.14 -17.95 14.29
C THR A 31 -2.79 -17.74 12.93
N LEU A 32 -3.06 -18.83 12.23
CA LEU A 32 -3.81 -18.79 10.98
C LEU A 32 -5.30 -18.99 11.29
N ASP A 33 -6.11 -18.01 10.92
CA ASP A 33 -7.56 -18.04 11.10
C ASP A 33 -8.24 -17.82 9.73
N PRO A 34 -8.80 -18.91 9.12
CA PRO A 34 -9.42 -18.80 7.81
C PRO A 34 -10.72 -17.99 7.79
N ALA A 35 -11.27 -17.63 8.96
CA ALA A 35 -12.44 -16.78 9.06
C ALA A 35 -12.13 -15.27 8.90
N LEU A 36 -10.87 -14.90 8.97
CA LEU A 36 -10.46 -13.52 8.76
C LEU A 36 -10.37 -13.21 7.25
N GLU A 37 -10.94 -12.10 6.86
CA GLU A 37 -10.85 -11.57 5.50
C GLU A 37 -9.60 -10.71 5.29
N GLU A 38 -9.05 -10.17 6.36
CA GLU A 38 -7.87 -9.29 6.32
C GLU A 38 -6.81 -9.74 7.32
N LEU A 39 -5.57 -9.38 7.05
CA LEU A 39 -4.47 -9.59 8.00
C LEU A 39 -4.68 -8.74 9.25
N LEU A 40 -4.75 -9.39 10.40
CA LEU A 40 -4.87 -8.73 11.71
C LEU A 40 -3.60 -8.96 12.52
N VAL A 41 -2.98 -7.89 12.97
CA VAL A 41 -1.85 -7.95 13.91
C VAL A 41 -2.32 -7.49 15.28
N LYS A 42 -2.20 -8.37 16.28
CA LYS A 42 -2.44 -8.03 17.68
C LYS A 42 -1.10 -7.98 18.40
N VAL A 43 -0.86 -6.90 19.10
CA VAL A 43 0.35 -6.71 19.89
C VAL A 43 -0.01 -6.74 21.38
N LEU A 44 0.58 -7.67 22.11
CA LEU A 44 0.45 -7.77 23.55
C LEU A 44 1.70 -7.20 24.20
N SER A 45 1.53 -6.25 25.09
CA SER A 45 2.61 -5.59 25.81
C SER A 45 2.23 -5.41 27.28
N PRO A 46 3.17 -5.54 28.22
CA PRO A 46 2.90 -5.30 29.64
C PRO A 46 2.61 -3.84 29.98
N GLY A 47 2.89 -2.93 29.03
CA GLY A 47 2.65 -1.50 29.16
C GLY A 47 3.14 -0.73 27.96
N GLU A 48 3.10 0.59 28.04
CA GLU A 48 3.68 1.46 27.02
C GLU A 48 5.21 1.51 27.18
N THR A 49 5.88 0.66 26.39
CA THR A 49 7.33 0.60 26.36
C THR A 49 7.90 1.24 25.10
N GLU A 50 9.18 1.59 25.09
CA GLU A 50 9.84 2.07 23.86
C GLU A 50 9.89 1.00 22.78
N GLU A 51 9.99 -0.27 23.15
CA GLU A 51 9.94 -1.40 22.23
C GLU A 51 8.60 -1.48 21.52
N LEU A 52 7.50 -1.29 22.24
CA LEU A 52 6.16 -1.23 21.66
C LEU A 52 6.03 -0.07 20.68
N ARG A 53 6.48 1.13 21.05
CA ARG A 53 6.43 2.31 20.19
C ARG A 53 7.27 2.11 18.93
N ALA A 54 8.46 1.56 19.03
CA ALA A 54 9.32 1.26 17.90
C ALA A 54 8.69 0.24 16.95
N LEU A 55 8.05 -0.81 17.50
CA LEU A 55 7.33 -1.80 16.70
C LEU A 55 6.14 -1.19 15.96
N LEU A 56 5.31 -0.42 16.65
CA LEU A 56 4.15 0.24 16.05
C LEU A 56 4.57 1.22 14.94
N ALA A 57 5.64 1.98 15.16
CA ALA A 57 6.19 2.86 14.14
C ALA A 57 6.62 2.10 12.88
N ARG A 58 7.24 0.94 13.01
CA ARG A 58 7.61 0.07 11.88
C ARG A 58 6.41 -0.49 11.13
N LEU A 59 5.36 -0.88 11.86
CA LEU A 59 4.13 -1.42 11.27
C LEU A 59 3.31 -0.34 10.56
N GLU A 60 3.37 0.90 11.04
CA GLU A 60 2.66 2.05 10.49
C GLU A 60 3.45 2.79 9.40
N GLU A 61 4.77 2.55 9.32
CA GLU A 61 5.61 3.18 8.30
C GLU A 61 5.21 2.68 6.90
N PRO A 62 4.84 3.59 5.98
CA PRO A 62 4.62 3.20 4.60
C PRO A 62 5.95 2.74 4.00
N GLU A 63 5.90 1.66 3.21
CA GLU A 63 7.07 1.15 2.50
C GLU A 63 7.55 2.20 1.50
N ARG A 64 8.79 2.68 1.65
CA ARG A 64 9.40 3.61 0.71
C ARG A 64 9.75 2.91 -0.59
N LEU A 65 9.53 3.61 -1.70
CA LEU A 65 10.00 3.19 -3.02
C LEU A 65 11.32 3.89 -3.34
N THR A 66 12.24 3.17 -3.97
CA THR A 66 13.44 3.78 -4.54
C THR A 66 13.14 4.18 -5.97
N LEU A 67 13.11 5.48 -6.21
CA LEU A 67 12.92 6.10 -7.52
C LEU A 67 14.24 6.66 -8.02
N PHE A 68 14.32 6.91 -9.33
CA PHE A 68 15.57 7.34 -9.96
C PHE A 68 15.34 8.64 -10.73
N ARG A 69 16.27 9.57 -10.57
CA ARG A 69 16.28 10.82 -11.32
C ARG A 69 17.72 11.25 -11.57
N GLU A 70 18.06 11.48 -12.85
CA GLU A 70 19.38 11.96 -13.26
C GLU A 70 20.55 11.16 -12.65
N GLY A 71 20.43 9.84 -12.65
CA GLY A 71 21.43 8.94 -12.10
C GLY A 71 21.46 8.82 -10.58
N THR A 72 20.54 9.49 -9.88
CA THR A 72 20.44 9.47 -8.43
C THR A 72 19.26 8.58 -7.99
N ALA A 73 19.52 7.69 -7.02
CA ALA A 73 18.49 6.92 -6.36
C ALA A 73 17.89 7.73 -5.20
N VAL A 74 16.58 7.91 -5.22
CA VAL A 74 15.85 8.69 -4.22
C VAL A 74 14.83 7.80 -3.53
N PRO A 75 14.92 7.54 -2.22
CA PRO A 75 13.86 6.88 -1.48
C PRO A 75 12.72 7.87 -1.26
N LEU A 76 11.53 7.51 -1.73
CA LEU A 76 10.36 8.36 -1.66
C LEU A 76 9.18 7.62 -1.03
N ASP A 77 8.44 8.31 -0.16
CA ASP A 77 7.16 7.82 0.33
C ASP A 77 6.15 7.81 -0.84
N PRO A 78 5.49 6.69 -1.12
CA PRO A 78 4.46 6.63 -2.16
C PRO A 78 3.37 7.68 -2.01
N GLY A 79 3.04 8.10 -0.79
CA GLY A 79 2.07 9.16 -0.52
C GLY A 79 2.43 10.52 -1.14
N GLU A 80 3.68 10.75 -1.48
CA GLU A 80 4.18 11.95 -2.17
C GLU A 80 4.11 11.85 -3.69
N VAL A 81 3.64 10.72 -4.23
CA VAL A 81 3.48 10.49 -5.66
C VAL A 81 2.03 10.69 -6.06
N LEU A 82 1.78 11.45 -7.12
CA LEU A 82 0.46 11.64 -7.72
C LEU A 82 0.03 10.43 -8.54
N ARG A 83 0.94 9.92 -9.37
CA ARG A 83 0.66 8.84 -10.30
C ARG A 83 1.91 8.11 -10.75
N PHE A 84 1.72 6.86 -11.12
CA PHE A 84 2.71 6.04 -11.83
C PHE A 84 2.17 5.73 -13.22
N TYR A 85 2.98 5.90 -14.24
CA TYR A 85 2.53 5.71 -15.61
C TYR A 85 3.63 5.17 -16.51
N GLY A 86 3.22 4.45 -17.55
CA GLY A 86 4.12 3.96 -18.60
C GLY A 86 4.30 5.00 -19.69
N GLU A 87 5.55 5.30 -20.05
CA GLU A 87 5.90 6.15 -21.17
C GLU A 87 7.25 5.70 -21.74
N ASP A 88 7.35 5.61 -23.07
CA ASP A 88 8.59 5.20 -23.76
C ASP A 88 9.19 3.88 -23.24
N LYS A 89 8.35 2.88 -22.97
CA LYS A 89 8.73 1.57 -22.40
C LYS A 89 9.32 1.62 -20.98
N GLU A 90 9.21 2.75 -20.32
CA GLU A 90 9.62 2.94 -18.93
C GLU A 90 8.39 3.22 -18.06
N VAL A 91 8.51 2.92 -16.77
CA VAL A 91 7.55 3.36 -15.76
C VAL A 91 8.10 4.62 -15.10
N ARG A 92 7.25 5.63 -15.02
CA ARG A 92 7.56 6.92 -14.42
C ARG A 92 6.64 7.22 -13.26
N ALA A 93 7.11 8.00 -12.31
CA ALA A 93 6.35 8.52 -11.19
C ALA A 93 6.37 10.05 -11.24
N GLN A 94 5.20 10.66 -11.16
CA GLN A 94 5.07 12.10 -10.99
C GLN A 94 4.80 12.41 -9.53
N ALA A 95 5.71 13.16 -8.91
CA ALA A 95 5.59 13.58 -7.52
C ALA A 95 4.69 14.81 -7.36
N LEU A 96 4.31 15.11 -6.12
CA LEU A 96 3.45 16.24 -5.77
C LEU A 96 4.00 17.59 -6.26
N GLY A 97 5.31 17.77 -6.23
CA GLY A 97 5.98 18.98 -6.71
C GLY A 97 6.14 19.06 -8.23
N GLY A 98 5.69 18.07 -8.98
CA GLY A 98 5.82 17.98 -10.43
C GLY A 98 7.08 17.29 -10.92
N GLU A 99 7.98 16.87 -10.05
CA GLU A 99 9.18 16.13 -10.41
C GLU A 99 8.81 14.78 -11.00
N ILE A 100 9.52 14.38 -12.06
CA ILE A 100 9.36 13.09 -12.71
C ILE A 100 10.54 12.20 -12.38
N TYR A 101 10.22 11.00 -11.90
CA TYR A 101 11.21 9.96 -11.58
C TYR A 101 11.01 8.75 -12.49
N THR A 102 12.06 7.99 -12.70
CA THR A 102 11.99 6.68 -13.32
C THR A 102 11.81 5.61 -12.24
N VAL A 103 10.96 4.64 -12.50
CA VAL A 103 10.66 3.52 -11.61
C VAL A 103 11.15 2.24 -12.27
N ARG A 104 11.95 1.45 -11.58
CA ARG A 104 12.48 0.17 -12.11
C ARG A 104 11.53 -1.01 -11.91
N LEU A 105 10.39 -0.78 -11.28
CA LEU A 105 9.32 -1.76 -11.15
C LEU A 105 8.33 -1.62 -12.31
N ARG A 106 7.72 -2.72 -12.70
CA ARG A 106 6.60 -2.70 -13.65
C ARG A 106 5.32 -2.27 -12.95
N LEU A 107 4.34 -1.78 -13.70
CA LEU A 107 3.07 -1.34 -13.12
C LEU A 107 2.36 -2.44 -12.33
N TYR A 108 2.38 -3.69 -12.80
CA TYR A 108 1.76 -4.79 -12.05
C TYR A 108 2.47 -5.09 -10.73
N GLU A 109 3.81 -4.91 -10.67
CA GLU A 109 4.57 -5.05 -9.42
C GLU A 109 4.26 -3.91 -8.44
N LEU A 110 4.11 -2.69 -8.93
CA LEU A 110 3.65 -1.54 -8.14
C LEU A 110 2.24 -1.77 -7.59
N GLU A 111 1.33 -2.27 -8.41
CA GLU A 111 -0.04 -2.56 -8.01
C GLU A 111 -0.11 -3.58 -6.85
N GLU A 112 0.80 -4.55 -6.83
CA GLU A 112 0.92 -5.53 -5.73
C GLU A 112 1.52 -4.93 -4.45
N ARG A 113 2.47 -4.00 -4.58
CA ARG A 113 3.21 -3.42 -3.44
C ARG A 113 2.54 -2.21 -2.81
N LEU A 114 1.84 -1.41 -3.60
CA LEU A 114 1.19 -0.20 -3.12
C LEU A 114 -0.09 -0.52 -2.34
N ASP A 115 -0.44 0.36 -1.40
CA ASP A 115 -1.71 0.28 -0.68
C ASP A 115 -2.88 0.43 -1.67
N ARG A 116 -3.67 -0.61 -1.81
CA ARG A 116 -4.82 -0.67 -2.73
C ARG A 116 -5.94 0.30 -2.37
N LYS A 117 -5.99 0.78 -1.14
CA LYS A 117 -6.93 1.82 -0.70
C LYS A 117 -6.51 3.20 -1.18
N ALA A 118 -5.21 3.41 -1.38
CA ALA A 118 -4.66 4.68 -1.82
C ALA A 118 -4.39 4.72 -3.34
N PHE A 119 -3.91 3.63 -3.92
CA PHE A 119 -3.50 3.58 -5.32
C PHE A 119 -4.42 2.71 -6.14
N VAL A 120 -4.97 3.30 -7.20
CA VAL A 120 -5.98 2.65 -8.04
C VAL A 120 -5.53 2.64 -9.49
N ARG A 121 -5.59 1.47 -10.12
CA ARG A 121 -5.36 1.32 -11.55
C ARG A 121 -6.49 1.98 -12.33
N VAL A 122 -6.17 2.95 -13.18
CA VAL A 122 -7.15 3.69 -13.98
C VAL A 122 -7.09 3.35 -15.46
N SER A 123 -5.97 2.77 -15.90
CA SER A 123 -5.79 2.28 -17.25
C SER A 123 -4.72 1.18 -17.29
N HIS A 124 -4.53 0.58 -18.47
CA HIS A 124 -3.44 -0.36 -18.66
C HIS A 124 -2.06 0.25 -18.34
N SER A 125 -1.92 1.54 -18.54
CA SER A 125 -0.64 2.25 -18.42
C SER A 125 -0.54 3.21 -17.24
N GLU A 126 -1.50 3.23 -16.30
CA GLU A 126 -1.48 4.23 -15.24
C GLU A 126 -2.12 3.77 -13.93
N ILE A 127 -1.46 4.10 -12.83
CA ILE A 127 -1.95 3.97 -11.45
C ILE A 127 -1.98 5.36 -10.83
N VAL A 128 -3.09 5.71 -10.19
CA VAL A 128 -3.32 7.05 -9.60
C VAL A 128 -3.38 6.95 -8.08
N ASN A 129 -2.77 7.92 -7.40
CA ASN A 129 -2.94 8.10 -5.97
C ASN A 129 -4.33 8.71 -5.69
N TRP A 130 -5.26 7.88 -5.27
CA TRP A 130 -6.65 8.26 -5.05
C TRP A 130 -6.83 9.30 -3.94
N LYS A 131 -5.94 9.33 -2.96
CA LYS A 131 -5.92 10.35 -1.90
C LYS A 131 -5.58 11.75 -2.41
N ARG A 132 -5.03 11.86 -3.61
CA ARG A 132 -4.64 13.11 -4.24
C ARG A 132 -5.60 13.57 -5.35
N VAL A 133 -6.71 12.87 -5.49
CA VAL A 133 -7.78 13.26 -6.43
C VAL A 133 -8.54 14.45 -5.86
N THR A 134 -8.70 15.49 -6.67
CA THR A 134 -9.43 16.72 -6.30
C THR A 134 -10.80 16.80 -6.97
N ALA A 135 -10.97 16.19 -8.13
CA ALA A 135 -12.24 16.18 -8.85
C ALA A 135 -12.36 14.99 -9.79
N LEU A 136 -13.59 14.54 -9.98
CA LEU A 136 -13.97 13.50 -10.93
C LEU A 136 -15.09 14.04 -11.82
N ASP A 137 -14.89 14.06 -13.14
CA ASP A 137 -15.92 14.40 -14.08
C ASP A 137 -16.55 13.12 -14.62
N LEU A 138 -17.78 12.88 -14.22
CA LEU A 138 -18.60 11.71 -14.59
C LEU A 138 -19.53 11.99 -15.77
N SER A 139 -19.51 13.21 -16.30
CA SER A 139 -20.40 13.62 -17.42
C SER A 139 -19.96 13.07 -18.77
N LEU A 140 -18.73 12.61 -18.89
CA LEU A 140 -18.17 12.10 -20.14
C LEU A 140 -18.70 10.69 -20.43
N SER A 141 -18.97 10.41 -21.70
CA SER A 141 -19.42 9.09 -22.12
C SER A 141 -18.26 8.10 -22.21
N GLY A 142 -18.36 7.00 -21.46
CA GLY A 142 -17.41 5.88 -21.54
C GLY A 142 -16.06 6.11 -20.86
N THR A 143 -15.88 7.23 -20.17
CA THR A 143 -14.66 7.55 -19.41
C THR A 143 -14.96 8.43 -18.21
N ILE A 144 -13.99 8.58 -17.33
CA ILE A 144 -14.03 9.51 -16.19
C ILE A 144 -12.78 10.37 -16.26
N ARG A 145 -12.93 11.68 -16.24
CA ARG A 145 -11.79 12.59 -16.12
C ARG A 145 -11.44 12.76 -14.66
N VAL A 146 -10.21 12.45 -14.32
CA VAL A 146 -9.65 12.55 -12.97
C VAL A 146 -8.72 13.75 -12.90
N THR A 147 -9.00 14.66 -12.00
CA THR A 147 -8.10 15.78 -11.69
C THR A 147 -7.39 15.49 -10.38
N LEU A 148 -6.08 15.59 -10.39
CA LEU A 148 -5.21 15.41 -9.23
C LEU A 148 -4.74 16.76 -8.70
N GLU A 149 -4.19 16.78 -7.49
CA GLU A 149 -3.55 17.96 -6.93
C GLU A 149 -2.56 18.57 -7.94
N GLY A 150 -2.46 19.90 -7.95
CA GLY A 150 -1.63 20.62 -8.92
C GLY A 150 -2.22 20.74 -10.32
N GLY A 151 -3.48 20.32 -10.53
CA GLY A 151 -4.17 20.45 -11.80
C GLY A 151 -3.79 19.36 -12.83
N VAL A 152 -3.13 18.30 -12.42
CA VAL A 152 -2.79 17.17 -13.28
C VAL A 152 -4.06 16.40 -13.64
N VAL A 153 -4.29 16.18 -14.94
CA VAL A 153 -5.48 15.51 -15.45
C VAL A 153 -5.11 14.18 -16.07
N THR A 154 -5.88 13.16 -15.75
CA THR A 154 -5.82 11.85 -16.40
C THR A 154 -7.24 11.29 -16.61
N TYR A 155 -7.34 10.20 -17.35
CA TYR A 155 -8.62 9.60 -17.73
C TYR A 155 -8.65 8.12 -17.34
N VAL A 156 -9.77 7.69 -16.79
CA VAL A 156 -10.05 6.27 -16.58
C VAL A 156 -10.39 5.65 -17.94
N SER A 157 -9.67 4.62 -18.34
CA SER A 157 -10.00 3.92 -19.57
C SER A 157 -11.33 3.17 -19.43
N ARG A 158 -12.02 2.99 -20.52
CA ARG A 158 -13.34 2.36 -20.60
C ARG A 158 -13.41 1.03 -19.84
N ARG A 159 -12.36 0.23 -19.94
CA ARG A 159 -12.19 -1.06 -19.26
C ARG A 159 -12.23 -0.95 -17.73
N TYR A 160 -11.77 0.15 -17.16
CA TYR A 160 -11.64 0.36 -15.71
C TYR A 160 -12.78 1.18 -15.11
N VAL A 161 -13.66 1.77 -15.90
CA VAL A 161 -14.75 2.64 -15.42
C VAL A 161 -15.66 1.92 -14.43
N LYS A 162 -16.05 0.68 -14.72
CA LYS A 162 -16.91 -0.11 -13.84
C LYS A 162 -16.28 -0.31 -12.45
N LYS A 163 -15.00 -0.68 -12.42
CA LYS A 163 -14.23 -0.87 -11.17
C LYS A 163 -14.13 0.42 -10.37
N ILE A 164 -13.89 1.55 -11.03
CA ILE A 164 -13.81 2.85 -10.36
C ILE A 164 -15.16 3.25 -9.78
N LYS A 165 -16.25 3.03 -10.49
CA LYS A 165 -17.61 3.28 -9.97
C LYS A 165 -17.92 2.42 -8.74
N GLU A 166 -17.48 1.17 -8.72
CA GLU A 166 -17.61 0.30 -7.55
C GLU A 166 -16.82 0.86 -6.35
N VAL A 167 -15.59 1.33 -6.56
CA VAL A 167 -14.76 1.97 -5.53
C VAL A 167 -15.42 3.23 -4.97
N LEU A 168 -16.11 4.00 -5.81
CA LEU A 168 -16.85 5.21 -5.43
C LEU A 168 -18.22 4.91 -4.79
N GLY A 169 -18.71 3.69 -4.90
CA GLY A 169 -20.04 3.33 -4.43
C GLY A 169 -21.19 3.91 -5.26
N ILE A 170 -20.98 4.13 -6.51
CA ILE A 170 -21.97 4.71 -7.45
C ILE A 170 -22.31 3.79 -8.61
#